data_1ecbc61ee6c60a8b88133bbb790e2f9b
#
_entry.id   1ecbc61ee6c60a8b88133bbb790e2f9b
#
_cell.length_a   1.000
_cell.length_b   1.000
_cell.length_c   1.000
_cell.angle_alpha   90.00
_cell.angle_beta   90.00
_cell.angle_gamma   90.00
#
_symmetry.space_group_name_H-M   'P 1'
#
loop_
_entity.id
_entity.type
_entity.pdbx_description
1 polymer ?
#
loop_
_entity_poly.entity_id
_entity_poly.type
_entity_poly.pdbx_seq_one_letter_code
_entity_poly.pdbx_strand_id
1 'polypeptide(L)'
;MAKITTAERVSREASDNFVFQRSLLAYHAAAQRISGDVLEIGTGAGYGIEVVAPRARSFVTIDKLAPAPEPTQLPNVEFRQATVPPLPFANDSFDFVISFQVIEHIKQDLELVREVKRVLRPGGKFIVTTPNAPM
;
A
#
# COMPACT_ATOMS: atom_id res chain seq x y z
N MET A 1 -3.90 -27.39 1.96
CA MET A 1 -3.24 -26.42 1.11
C MET A 1 -2.50 -25.39 1.93
N ALA A 2 -1.31 -25.10 1.52
CA ALA A 2 -0.54 -24.11 2.24
C ALA A 2 -1.11 -22.72 2.03
N LYS A 3 -1.15 -21.94 3.08
CA LYS A 3 -1.52 -20.56 3.00
C LYS A 3 -0.28 -19.70 2.93
N ILE A 4 -0.41 -18.61 2.22
CA ILE A 4 0.62 -17.59 2.22
C ILE A 4 0.25 -16.58 3.27
N THR A 5 1.07 -16.49 4.31
CA THR A 5 0.80 -15.59 5.42
C THR A 5 1.88 -14.53 5.52
N THR A 6 2.31 -14.02 4.37
CA THR A 6 3.23 -12.91 4.34
C THR A 6 2.47 -11.62 4.56
N ALA A 7 3.21 -10.55 4.80
CA ALA A 7 2.60 -9.24 4.97
C ALA A 7 1.83 -8.80 3.73
N GLU A 8 2.19 -9.33 2.56
CA GLU A 8 1.52 -8.94 1.31
C GLU A 8 0.25 -9.73 1.05
N ARG A 9 0.05 -10.84 1.73
CA ARG A 9 -1.05 -11.76 1.42
C ARG A 9 -1.72 -12.21 2.70
N VAL A 10 -2.36 -11.28 3.36
CA VAL A 10 -3.09 -11.58 4.59
C VAL A 10 -4.39 -12.28 4.24
N SER A 11 -4.67 -13.39 4.90
CA SER A 11 -5.89 -14.14 4.68
C SER A 11 -6.92 -13.81 5.75
N ARG A 12 -8.17 -14.18 5.49
CA ARG A 12 -9.25 -13.96 6.45
C ARG A 12 -9.52 -15.17 7.31
N GLU A 13 -8.70 -16.18 7.21
CA GLU A 13 -8.90 -17.37 8.04
C GLU A 13 -8.58 -17.06 9.49
N ALA A 14 -9.10 -17.89 10.37
CA ALA A 14 -9.03 -17.60 11.81
C ALA A 14 -7.61 -17.42 12.32
N SER A 15 -6.67 -18.20 11.80
CA SER A 15 -5.29 -18.10 12.24
C SER A 15 -4.64 -16.78 11.90
N ASP A 16 -5.16 -16.07 10.90
CA ASP A 16 -4.59 -14.82 10.43
C ASP A 16 -5.47 -13.63 10.77
N ASN A 17 -6.56 -13.84 11.47
CA ASN A 17 -7.55 -12.79 11.66
C ASN A 17 -6.98 -11.57 12.37
N PHE A 18 -6.06 -11.78 13.31
CA PHE A 18 -5.46 -10.66 14.03
C PHE A 18 -4.69 -9.74 13.07
N VAL A 19 -3.90 -10.34 12.18
CA VAL A 19 -3.12 -9.55 11.22
C VAL A 19 -4.04 -8.84 10.24
N PHE A 20 -5.09 -9.53 9.78
CA PHE A 20 -6.07 -8.93 8.89
C PHE A 20 -6.74 -7.72 9.51
N GLN A 21 -7.20 -7.84 10.76
CA GLN A 21 -7.85 -6.73 11.44
C GLN A 21 -6.91 -5.56 11.65
N ARG A 22 -5.67 -5.84 11.98
CA ARG A 22 -4.68 -4.77 12.18
C ARG A 22 -4.41 -4.01 10.88
N SER A 23 -4.34 -4.73 9.77
CA SER A 23 -4.15 -4.11 8.48
C SER A 23 -5.33 -3.24 8.09
N LEU A 24 -6.55 -3.72 8.36
CA LEU A 24 -7.74 -2.92 8.08
C LEU A 24 -7.76 -1.63 8.90
N LEU A 25 -7.34 -1.70 10.16
CA LEU A 25 -7.27 -0.50 10.99
C LEU A 25 -6.32 0.53 10.39
N ALA A 26 -5.18 0.08 9.86
CA ALA A 26 -4.24 0.99 9.22
C ALA A 26 -4.86 1.66 8.00
N TYR A 27 -5.59 0.90 7.19
CA TYR A 27 -6.26 1.48 6.02
C TYR A 27 -7.33 2.48 6.44
N HIS A 28 -8.12 2.17 7.46
CA HIS A 28 -9.13 3.11 7.94
C HIS A 28 -8.51 4.38 8.50
N ALA A 29 -7.39 4.26 9.21
CA ALA A 29 -6.69 5.42 9.73
C ALA A 29 -6.14 6.28 8.59
N ALA A 30 -5.58 5.63 7.56
CA ALA A 30 -5.07 6.36 6.41
C ALA A 30 -6.20 7.07 5.65
N ALA A 31 -7.35 6.43 5.53
CA ALA A 31 -8.48 7.01 4.81
C ALA A 31 -8.91 8.35 5.40
N GLN A 32 -8.67 8.57 6.69
CA GLN A 32 -9.02 9.83 7.32
C GLN A 32 -8.01 10.93 7.07
N ARG A 33 -6.86 10.60 6.49
CA ARG A 33 -5.76 11.55 6.32
C ARG A 33 -5.44 11.87 4.88
N ILE A 34 -5.80 10.99 3.96
CA ILE A 34 -5.37 11.13 2.56
C ILE A 34 -6.34 11.98 1.76
N SER A 35 -5.82 12.55 0.69
CA SER A 35 -6.59 13.26 -0.32
C SER A 35 -5.69 13.40 -1.55
N GLY A 36 -6.27 13.79 -2.68
CA GLY A 36 -5.49 14.04 -3.88
C GLY A 36 -5.01 12.75 -4.54
N ASP A 37 -3.79 12.77 -5.03
CA ASP A 37 -3.21 11.63 -5.74
C ASP A 37 -2.45 10.77 -4.74
N VAL A 38 -2.82 9.48 -4.68
CA VAL A 38 -2.31 8.56 -3.66
C VAL A 38 -1.68 7.36 -4.33
N LEU A 39 -0.53 6.95 -3.81
CA LEU A 39 0.16 5.73 -4.23
C LEU A 39 0.18 4.75 -3.07
N GLU A 40 -0.21 3.52 -3.34
CA GLU A 40 -0.02 2.42 -2.38
C GLU A 40 1.10 1.51 -2.87
N ILE A 41 2.05 1.23 -1.99
CA ILE A 41 3.11 0.26 -2.26
C ILE A 41 2.77 -1.01 -1.51
N GLY A 42 2.50 -2.08 -2.28
CA GLY A 42 2.12 -3.35 -1.70
C GLY A 42 0.62 -3.55 -1.69
N THR A 43 0.05 -3.86 -2.87
CA THR A 43 -1.38 -4.08 -3.01
C THR A 43 -1.86 -5.26 -2.18
N GLY A 44 -1.07 -6.32 -2.12
CA GLY A 44 -1.44 -7.53 -1.44
C GLY A 44 -2.68 -8.16 -2.07
N ALA A 45 -3.61 -8.57 -1.25
CA ALA A 45 -4.87 -9.13 -1.72
C ALA A 45 -5.85 -8.06 -2.19
N GLY A 46 -5.56 -6.80 -1.93
CA GLY A 46 -6.36 -5.70 -2.45
C GLY A 46 -7.52 -5.27 -1.58
N TYR A 47 -7.70 -5.87 -0.40
CA TYR A 47 -8.87 -5.56 0.41
C TYR A 47 -8.88 -4.15 0.99
N GLY A 48 -7.70 -3.50 1.04
CA GLY A 48 -7.64 -2.13 1.57
C GLY A 48 -8.03 -1.07 0.56
N ILE A 49 -8.06 -1.42 -0.72
CA ILE A 49 -8.32 -0.44 -1.77
C ILE A 49 -9.70 0.20 -1.58
N GLU A 50 -10.71 -0.60 -1.27
CA GLU A 50 -12.06 -0.07 -1.10
C GLU A 50 -12.18 0.87 0.08
N VAL A 51 -11.27 0.76 1.04
CA VAL A 51 -11.28 1.63 2.22
C VAL A 51 -10.71 3.00 1.87
N VAL A 52 -9.61 3.03 1.11
CA VAL A 52 -8.86 4.28 0.90
C VAL A 52 -9.15 4.95 -0.43
N ALA A 53 -9.43 4.19 -1.50
CA ALA A 53 -9.62 4.78 -2.82
C ALA A 53 -10.74 5.81 -2.87
N PRO A 54 -11.86 5.64 -2.16
CA PRO A 54 -12.91 6.67 -2.20
C PRO A 54 -12.47 8.02 -1.67
N ARG A 55 -11.38 8.07 -0.91
CA ARG A 55 -10.87 9.32 -0.37
C ARG A 55 -9.85 10.00 -1.27
N ALA A 56 -9.46 9.35 -2.36
CA ALA A 56 -8.43 9.86 -3.24
C ALA A 56 -9.04 10.37 -4.53
N ARG A 57 -8.40 11.39 -5.13
CA ARG A 57 -8.75 11.78 -6.48
C ARG A 57 -8.30 10.72 -7.47
N SER A 58 -7.08 10.23 -7.29
CA SER A 58 -6.57 9.08 -8.03
C SER A 58 -5.83 8.18 -7.06
N PHE A 59 -5.90 6.89 -7.30
CA PHE A 59 -5.28 5.89 -6.43
C PHE A 59 -4.55 4.89 -7.28
N VAL A 60 -3.23 4.90 -7.20
CA VAL A 60 -2.37 3.93 -7.89
C VAL A 60 -1.86 2.96 -6.85
N THR A 61 -1.96 1.67 -7.14
CA THR A 61 -1.46 0.64 -6.24
C THR A 61 -0.55 -0.29 -7.01
N ILE A 62 0.59 -0.64 -6.41
CA ILE A 62 1.60 -1.46 -7.08
C ILE A 62 1.96 -2.66 -6.23
N ASP A 63 2.26 -3.75 -6.91
CA ASP A 63 2.73 -4.98 -6.28
C ASP A 63 3.41 -5.82 -7.34
N LYS A 64 4.25 -6.73 -6.89
CA LYS A 64 4.85 -7.70 -7.81
C LYS A 64 3.86 -8.79 -8.22
N LEU A 65 2.78 -8.97 -7.46
CA LEU A 65 1.73 -9.93 -7.75
C LEU A 65 0.43 -9.20 -8.00
N ALA A 66 -0.35 -9.69 -8.96
CA ALA A 66 -1.64 -9.09 -9.25
C ALA A 66 -2.65 -9.43 -8.16
N PRO A 67 -3.49 -8.48 -7.75
CA PRO A 67 -4.56 -8.74 -6.79
C PRO A 67 -5.76 -9.36 -7.47
N ALA A 68 -6.82 -9.61 -6.67
CA ALA A 68 -8.11 -9.99 -7.23
C ALA A 68 -8.63 -8.85 -8.11
N PRO A 69 -9.37 -9.17 -9.20
CA PRO A 69 -9.75 -8.12 -10.15
C PRO A 69 -10.65 -7.04 -9.59
N GLU A 70 -11.61 -7.39 -8.74
CA GLU A 70 -12.63 -6.44 -8.32
C GLU A 70 -12.08 -5.16 -7.71
N PRO A 71 -11.13 -5.24 -6.74
CA PRO A 71 -10.67 -4.01 -6.10
C PRO A 71 -10.00 -3.02 -7.06
N THR A 72 -9.42 -3.52 -8.15
CA THR A 72 -8.72 -2.65 -9.10
C THR A 72 -9.61 -2.12 -10.20
N GLN A 73 -10.92 -2.43 -10.16
CA GLN A 73 -11.86 -1.98 -11.18
C GLN A 73 -12.63 -0.73 -10.78
N LEU A 74 -12.32 -0.15 -9.62
CA LEU A 74 -12.91 1.12 -9.23
C LEU A 74 -12.44 2.23 -10.18
N PRO A 75 -13.30 3.20 -10.49
CA PRO A 75 -13.00 4.16 -11.57
C PRO A 75 -11.73 4.97 -11.38
N ASN A 76 -11.36 5.25 -10.13
CA ASN A 76 -10.18 6.07 -9.85
C ASN A 76 -8.96 5.25 -9.48
N VAL A 77 -9.01 3.93 -9.65
CA VAL A 77 -7.93 3.03 -9.22
C VAL A 77 -7.19 2.49 -10.43
N GLU A 78 -5.87 2.53 -10.36
CA GLU A 78 -4.99 1.90 -11.35
C GLU A 78 -4.05 0.95 -10.62
N PHE A 79 -3.98 -0.29 -11.08
CA PHE A 79 -3.00 -1.24 -10.57
C PHE A 79 -1.84 -1.34 -11.54
N ARG A 80 -0.61 -1.35 -11.01
CA ARG A 80 0.58 -1.65 -11.81
C ARG A 80 1.36 -2.77 -11.14
N GLN A 81 1.79 -3.71 -11.96
CA GLN A 81 2.64 -4.79 -11.49
C GLN A 81 4.08 -4.32 -11.63
N ALA A 82 4.80 -4.30 -10.51
CA ALA A 82 6.17 -3.81 -10.50
C ALA A 82 6.92 -4.34 -9.29
N THR A 83 8.22 -4.51 -9.46
CA THR A 83 9.12 -4.81 -8.35
C THR A 83 9.84 -3.52 -7.99
N VAL A 84 9.78 -3.15 -6.73
CA VAL A 84 10.33 -1.87 -6.27
C VAL A 84 11.47 -2.11 -5.29
N PRO A 85 12.41 -1.17 -5.15
CA PRO A 85 12.62 0.01 -5.97
C PRO A 85 13.23 -0.31 -7.32
N PRO A 86 13.24 0.59 -8.30
CA PRO A 86 12.74 1.97 -8.24
C PRO A 86 11.23 2.04 -8.43
N LEU A 87 10.67 3.21 -8.14
CA LEU A 87 9.24 3.45 -8.38
C LEU A 87 9.06 3.94 -9.80
N PRO A 88 8.15 3.32 -10.57
CA PRO A 88 7.98 3.65 -11.99
C PRO A 88 7.10 4.89 -12.19
N PHE A 89 7.43 5.97 -11.53
CA PHE A 89 6.65 7.21 -11.59
C PHE A 89 7.58 8.40 -11.67
N ALA A 90 7.05 9.49 -12.24
CA ALA A 90 7.80 10.74 -12.32
C ALA A 90 7.92 11.39 -10.93
N ASN A 91 8.84 12.36 -10.84
CA ASN A 91 8.97 13.17 -9.63
C ASN A 91 7.65 13.89 -9.36
N ASP A 92 7.36 14.13 -8.10
CA ASP A 92 6.26 14.99 -7.67
C ASP A 92 4.92 14.56 -8.28
N SER A 93 4.63 13.26 -8.17
CA SER A 93 3.42 12.69 -8.75
C SER A 93 2.31 12.46 -7.74
N PHE A 94 2.63 12.39 -6.47
CA PHE A 94 1.66 11.98 -5.46
C PHE A 94 1.65 12.91 -4.26
N ASP A 95 0.48 13.06 -3.67
CA ASP A 95 0.31 13.81 -2.44
C ASP A 95 0.52 12.95 -1.21
N PHE A 96 0.20 11.65 -1.33
CA PHE A 96 0.39 10.68 -0.25
C PHE A 96 0.91 9.39 -0.83
N VAL A 97 1.80 8.76 -0.09
CA VAL A 97 2.23 7.37 -0.35
C VAL A 97 1.92 6.59 0.90
N ILE A 98 1.25 5.45 0.73
CA ILE A 98 0.95 4.57 1.86
C ILE A 98 1.57 3.20 1.60
N SER A 99 2.02 2.56 2.67
CA SER A 99 2.59 1.22 2.57
C SER A 99 2.45 0.54 3.92
N PHE A 100 1.71 -0.57 3.97
CA PHE A 100 1.42 -1.22 5.23
C PHE A 100 2.00 -2.63 5.24
N GLN A 101 2.95 -2.87 6.16
CA GLN A 101 3.55 -4.18 6.40
C GLN A 101 4.29 -4.73 5.19
N VAL A 102 4.93 -3.86 4.42
CA VAL A 102 5.64 -4.26 3.21
C VAL A 102 7.12 -3.91 3.29
N ILE A 103 7.44 -2.76 3.84
CA ILE A 103 8.79 -2.21 3.74
C ILE A 103 9.83 -3.13 4.38
N GLU A 104 9.47 -3.88 5.41
CA GLU A 104 10.40 -4.78 6.08
C GLU A 104 10.81 -5.95 5.20
N HIS A 105 10.07 -6.21 4.11
CA HIS A 105 10.39 -7.29 3.18
C HIS A 105 11.22 -6.82 2.00
N ILE A 106 11.61 -5.56 1.98
CA ILE A 106 12.37 -4.98 0.88
C ILE A 106 13.78 -4.74 1.36
N LYS A 107 14.74 -5.39 0.69
CA LYS A 107 16.14 -5.28 1.10
C LYS A 107 16.67 -3.88 0.91
N GLN A 108 16.24 -3.20 -0.13
CA GLN A 108 16.69 -1.84 -0.42
C GLN A 108 15.74 -0.83 0.21
N ASP A 109 15.50 -0.96 1.50
CA ASP A 109 14.50 -0.12 2.16
C ASP A 109 14.90 1.36 2.13
N LEU A 110 16.19 1.67 2.28
CA LEU A 110 16.64 3.05 2.21
C LEU A 110 16.43 3.64 0.82
N GLU A 111 16.74 2.85 -0.21
CA GLU A 111 16.51 3.31 -1.58
C GLU A 111 15.03 3.52 -1.84
N LEU A 112 14.19 2.64 -1.31
CA LEU A 112 12.74 2.81 -1.45
C LEU A 112 12.27 4.11 -0.82
N VAL A 113 12.75 4.42 0.38
CA VAL A 113 12.37 5.67 1.05
C VAL A 113 12.80 6.87 0.22
N ARG A 114 13.99 6.82 -0.39
CA ARG A 114 14.43 7.89 -1.27
C ARG A 114 13.51 8.05 -2.48
N GLU A 115 13.08 6.92 -3.04
CA GLU A 115 12.16 6.95 -4.18
C GLU A 115 10.79 7.50 -3.77
N VAL A 116 10.33 7.15 -2.58
CA VAL A 116 9.07 7.70 -2.06
C VAL A 116 9.19 9.22 -1.97
N LYS A 117 10.31 9.71 -1.43
CA LYS A 117 10.53 11.16 -1.35
C LYS A 117 10.52 11.80 -2.73
N ARG A 118 11.11 11.12 -3.72
CA ARG A 118 11.19 11.66 -5.07
C ARG A 118 9.81 11.82 -5.70
N VAL A 119 8.94 10.82 -5.52
CA VAL A 119 7.62 10.84 -6.17
C VAL A 119 6.59 11.66 -5.40
N LEU A 120 6.88 12.01 -4.15
CA LEU A 120 5.98 12.86 -3.38
C LEU A 120 6.14 14.32 -3.78
N ARG A 121 5.02 15.01 -3.90
CA ARG A 121 5.04 16.45 -4.09
C ARG A 121 5.54 17.13 -2.82
N PRO A 122 6.04 18.37 -2.92
CA PRO A 122 6.40 19.12 -1.71
C PRO A 122 5.22 19.20 -0.76
N GLY A 123 5.47 18.86 0.49
CA GLY A 123 4.40 18.80 1.49
C GLY A 123 3.66 17.48 1.54
N GLY A 124 3.93 16.59 0.60
CA GLY A 124 3.31 15.26 0.62
C GLY A 124 3.77 14.42 1.79
N LYS A 125 3.03 13.37 2.08
CA LYS A 125 3.29 12.57 3.28
C LYS A 125 3.38 11.09 2.94
N PHE A 126 4.25 10.40 3.67
CA PHE A 126 4.42 8.96 3.58
C PHE A 126 3.85 8.34 4.86
N ILE A 127 2.81 7.54 4.70
CA ILE A 127 2.18 6.85 5.83
C ILE A 127 2.57 5.38 5.74
N VAL A 128 3.25 4.90 6.76
CA VAL A 128 3.79 3.54 6.75
C VAL A 128 3.56 2.89 8.09
N THR A 129 3.31 1.59 8.06
CA THR A 129 3.32 0.77 9.26
C THR A 129 4.32 -0.36 9.09
N THR A 130 4.88 -0.81 10.19
CA THR A 130 5.73 -1.99 10.20
C THR A 130 5.25 -2.89 11.33
N PRO A 131 5.44 -4.21 11.20
CA PRO A 131 5.04 -5.12 12.27
C PRO A 131 5.98 -5.06 13.46
N ASN A 132 7.04 -4.32 13.36
CA ASN A 132 8.09 -4.27 14.34
C ASN A 132 7.95 -3.10 15.28
N ALA A 133 6.77 -2.54 15.37
CA ALA A 133 6.55 -1.45 16.31
C ALA A 133 6.80 -1.94 17.72
N PRO A 134 7.46 -1.15 18.55
CA PRO A 134 7.67 -1.54 19.94
C PRO A 134 6.34 -1.80 20.62
N MET A 135 6.35 -2.80 21.44
CA MET A 135 5.17 -3.15 22.22
C MET A 135 5.15 -2.38 23.52
#